data_ac0256a488a7eacf8b8832285a425f9c
#
_entry.id   ac0256a488a7eacf8b8832285a425f9c
#
_cell.length_a   1.000
_cell.length_b   1.000
_cell.length_c   1.000
_cell.angle_alpha   90.00
_cell.angle_beta   90.00
_cell.angle_gamma   90.00
#
_symmetry.space_group_name_H-M   'P 1'
#
loop_
_entity.id
_entity.type
_entity.pdbx_description
1 polymer ?
#
loop_
_entity_poly.entity_id
_entity_poly.type
_entity_poly.pdbx_seq_one_letter_code
_entity_poly.pdbx_strand_id
1 'polypeptide(L)'
;MLVDKPPGPSSFAIVADLRRRTGARTGHAGTLDPFASGLLLLLSGRATKLASCFVGLDKRYVTDIDLSARTSTGDPEGDVVERLEPPSEEELERRLARLRGEVELPIPAASAVKIGGERAYRLARRGIAVQMPTRRSRVEVLDVISYTGAAVRLDLSVSSGTYVRAIADALGGHCRTLRRTEIGPFTVDEADPNRVIPAEEALARL
;
A
#
# COMPACT_ATOMS: atom_id res chain seq x y z
N MET A 1 -14.27 11.47 4.84
CA MET A 1 -13.48 11.53 6.08
C MET A 1 -12.09 11.02 5.81
N LEU A 2 -11.08 11.74 6.22
CA LEU A 2 -9.68 11.36 6.09
C LEU A 2 -9.16 10.93 7.47
N VAL A 3 -8.51 9.78 7.55
CA VAL A 3 -8.02 9.21 8.80
C VAL A 3 -6.54 8.84 8.64
N ASP A 4 -5.70 9.23 9.58
CA ASP A 4 -4.34 8.71 9.68
C ASP A 4 -4.38 7.36 10.41
N LYS A 5 -4.33 6.28 9.64
CA LYS A 5 -4.36 4.93 10.19
C LYS A 5 -3.03 4.63 10.89
N PRO A 6 -3.02 4.26 12.17
CA PRO A 6 -1.80 3.76 12.80
C PRO A 6 -1.40 2.38 12.25
N PRO A 7 -0.14 1.95 12.40
CA PRO A 7 0.24 0.56 12.15
C PRO A 7 -0.46 -0.39 13.14
N GLY A 8 -0.70 -1.63 12.72
CA GLY A 8 -1.35 -2.69 13.51
C GLY A 8 -2.78 -3.00 13.07
N PRO A 9 -3.78 -2.12 13.23
CA PRO A 9 -5.14 -2.43 12.83
C PRO A 9 -5.28 -2.52 11.29
N SER A 10 -6.11 -3.45 10.80
CA SER A 10 -6.47 -3.50 9.39
C SER A 10 -7.34 -2.31 8.99
N SER A 11 -7.35 -1.94 7.69
CA SER A 11 -8.28 -0.92 7.17
C SER A 11 -9.74 -1.24 7.48
N PHE A 12 -10.10 -2.53 7.49
CA PHE A 12 -11.45 -2.97 7.86
C PHE A 12 -11.76 -2.74 9.35
N ALA A 13 -10.78 -2.90 10.24
CA ALA A 13 -10.95 -2.61 11.67
C ALA A 13 -11.30 -1.13 11.91
N ILE A 14 -10.64 -0.21 11.19
CA ILE A 14 -10.94 1.24 11.23
C ILE A 14 -12.38 1.51 10.73
N VAL A 15 -12.78 0.87 9.63
CA VAL A 15 -14.16 0.96 9.11
C VAL A 15 -15.17 0.43 10.12
N ALA A 16 -14.88 -0.72 10.75
CA ALA A 16 -15.77 -1.32 11.74
C ALA A 16 -15.93 -0.45 12.99
N ASP A 17 -14.85 0.21 13.43
CA ASP A 17 -14.91 1.16 14.53
C ASP A 17 -15.81 2.36 14.22
N LEU A 18 -15.61 2.98 13.05
CA LEU A 18 -16.47 4.09 12.64
C LEU A 18 -17.95 3.68 12.51
N ARG A 19 -18.22 2.47 12.00
CA ARG A 19 -19.58 1.91 11.94
C ARG A 19 -20.22 1.79 13.32
N ARG A 20 -19.49 1.27 14.31
CA ARG A 20 -19.98 1.15 15.70
C ARG A 20 -20.32 2.51 16.30
N ARG A 21 -19.45 3.49 16.06
CA ARG A 21 -19.63 4.85 16.60
C ARG A 21 -20.79 5.62 15.97
N THR A 22 -21.03 5.42 14.68
CA THR A 22 -21.97 6.25 13.91
C THR A 22 -23.26 5.54 13.52
N GLY A 23 -23.32 4.21 13.59
CA GLY A 23 -24.42 3.40 13.05
C GLY A 23 -24.51 3.41 11.51
N ALA A 24 -23.68 4.20 10.83
CA ALA A 24 -23.77 4.41 9.39
C ALA A 24 -23.01 3.35 8.61
N ARG A 25 -23.53 2.96 7.43
CA ARG A 25 -22.80 2.17 6.46
C ARG A 25 -21.50 2.89 6.10
N THR A 26 -20.36 2.24 6.25
CA THR A 26 -19.03 2.82 5.98
C THR A 26 -18.19 1.87 5.15
N GLY A 27 -17.36 2.41 4.28
CA GLY A 27 -16.35 1.71 3.48
C GLY A 27 -15.08 2.57 3.37
N HIS A 28 -14.05 2.04 2.73
CA HIS A 28 -12.81 2.79 2.43
C HIS A 28 -12.51 2.76 0.94
N ALA A 29 -11.75 3.74 0.46
CA ALA A 29 -11.26 3.84 -0.92
C ALA A 29 -9.77 3.49 -1.00
N GLY A 30 -9.47 2.19 -0.97
CA GLY A 30 -8.10 1.66 -1.05
C GLY A 30 -7.58 1.15 0.30
N THR A 31 -7.31 -0.15 0.34
CA THR A 31 -6.78 -0.85 1.52
C THR A 31 -5.36 -0.38 1.85
N LEU A 32 -5.05 -0.27 3.14
CA LEU A 32 -3.69 -0.31 3.68
C LEU A 32 -3.51 -1.63 4.43
N ASP A 33 -2.36 -2.23 4.25
CA ASP A 33 -1.96 -3.43 5.01
C ASP A 33 -1.91 -3.13 6.52
N PRO A 34 -2.01 -4.14 7.41
CA PRO A 34 -1.99 -3.92 8.86
C PRO A 34 -0.71 -3.20 9.32
N PHE A 35 0.47 -3.64 8.89
CA PHE A 35 1.74 -3.02 9.26
C PHE A 35 1.89 -1.58 8.75
N ALA A 36 1.19 -1.21 7.65
CA ALA A 36 1.26 0.11 7.06
C ALA A 36 0.48 1.16 7.86
N SER A 37 0.89 2.42 7.72
CA SER A 37 0.25 3.59 8.33
C SER A 37 -0.15 4.64 7.27
N GLY A 38 -0.77 5.71 7.72
CA GLY A 38 -1.03 6.89 6.90
C GLY A 38 -2.46 7.00 6.38
N LEU A 39 -2.64 7.79 5.35
CA LEU A 39 -3.93 8.25 4.89
C LEU A 39 -4.87 7.11 4.47
N LEU A 40 -6.02 7.04 5.13
CA LEU A 40 -7.14 6.16 4.77
C LEU A 40 -8.39 7.02 4.52
N LEU A 41 -8.89 6.98 3.28
CA LEU A 41 -10.11 7.68 2.89
C LEU A 41 -11.32 6.80 3.19
N LEU A 42 -12.18 7.25 4.13
CA LEU A 42 -13.41 6.59 4.53
C LEU A 42 -14.62 7.28 3.91
N LEU A 43 -15.56 6.46 3.44
CA LEU A 43 -16.84 6.90 2.86
C LEU A 43 -17.97 6.40 3.75
N SER A 44 -18.91 7.28 4.12
CA SER A 44 -20.01 6.95 5.02
C SER A 44 -21.38 7.22 4.39
N GLY A 45 -22.38 6.43 4.74
CA GLY A 45 -23.74 6.56 4.26
C GLY A 45 -23.85 6.45 2.73
N ARG A 46 -24.50 7.41 2.10
CA ARG A 46 -24.73 7.45 0.64
C ARG A 46 -23.41 7.63 -0.15
N ALA A 47 -22.39 8.27 0.46
CA ALA A 47 -21.08 8.48 -0.17
C ALA A 47 -20.34 7.15 -0.47
N THR A 48 -20.71 6.03 0.17
CA THR A 48 -20.14 4.71 -0.17
C THR A 48 -20.35 4.31 -1.62
N LYS A 49 -21.34 4.86 -2.32
CA LYS A 49 -21.60 4.64 -3.75
C LYS A 49 -20.57 5.34 -4.65
N LEU A 50 -19.84 6.32 -4.12
CA LEU A 50 -18.81 7.08 -4.84
C LEU A 50 -17.40 6.47 -4.70
N ALA A 51 -17.28 5.26 -4.13
CA ALA A 51 -15.97 4.65 -3.87
C ALA A 51 -15.11 4.51 -5.12
N SER A 52 -15.70 4.24 -6.29
CA SER A 52 -14.99 4.13 -7.56
C SER A 52 -14.25 5.41 -7.98
N CYS A 53 -14.80 6.59 -7.65
CA CYS A 53 -14.16 7.87 -7.94
C CYS A 53 -12.82 8.04 -7.21
N PHE A 54 -12.70 7.48 -5.99
CA PHE A 54 -11.53 7.65 -5.14
C PHE A 54 -10.56 6.46 -5.19
N VAL A 55 -11.04 5.26 -5.49
CA VAL A 55 -10.18 4.06 -5.58
C VAL A 55 -9.16 4.19 -6.70
N GLY A 56 -9.54 4.80 -7.83
CA GLY A 56 -8.70 4.97 -9.02
C GLY A 56 -7.58 6.00 -8.90
N LEU A 57 -7.58 6.84 -7.86
CA LEU A 57 -6.58 7.90 -7.68
C LEU A 57 -5.19 7.32 -7.43
N ASP A 58 -4.16 8.03 -7.87
CA ASP A 58 -2.76 7.70 -7.59
C ASP A 58 -2.45 7.89 -6.11
N LYS A 59 -1.41 7.25 -5.61
CA LYS A 59 -1.04 7.25 -4.20
C LYS A 59 0.43 7.57 -4.04
N ARG A 60 0.76 8.34 -2.99
CA ARG A 60 2.14 8.60 -2.59
C ARG A 60 2.45 7.92 -1.26
N TYR A 61 3.67 7.42 -1.16
CA TYR A 61 4.13 6.67 0.01
C TYR A 61 5.55 7.06 0.37
N VAL A 62 5.83 6.99 1.67
CA VAL A 62 7.20 6.88 2.18
C VAL A 62 7.36 5.47 2.77
N THR A 63 8.44 4.78 2.39
CA THR A 63 8.70 3.40 2.82
C THR A 63 10.18 3.20 3.17
N ASP A 64 10.45 2.42 4.20
CA ASP A 64 11.77 1.84 4.46
C ASP A 64 11.75 0.40 3.96
N ILE A 65 12.68 0.05 3.09
CA ILE A 65 12.87 -1.29 2.54
C ILE A 65 14.15 -1.87 3.13
N ASP A 66 14.04 -3.03 3.75
CA ASP A 66 15.19 -3.83 4.19
C ASP A 66 15.68 -4.66 3.00
N LEU A 67 16.95 -4.50 2.63
CA LEU A 67 17.59 -5.16 1.50
C LEU A 67 18.44 -6.36 1.93
N SER A 68 18.46 -6.69 3.23
CA SER A 68 19.23 -7.81 3.78
C SER A 68 18.45 -9.13 3.86
N ALA A 69 17.13 -9.08 3.61
CA ALA A 69 16.28 -10.26 3.66
C ALA A 69 15.00 -10.10 2.83
N ARG A 70 14.46 -11.23 2.39
CA ARG A 70 13.07 -11.35 1.92
C ARG A 70 12.22 -12.04 2.96
N THR A 71 10.94 -11.65 3.02
CA THR A 71 9.95 -12.29 3.89
C THR A 71 8.85 -12.94 3.07
N SER A 72 8.16 -13.90 3.64
CA SER A 72 7.09 -14.67 2.97
C SER A 72 5.90 -13.80 2.53
N THR A 73 5.72 -12.63 3.13
CA THR A 73 4.64 -11.67 2.81
C THR A 73 5.14 -10.41 2.11
N GLY A 74 6.47 -10.20 2.03
CA GLY A 74 7.09 -8.97 1.52
C GLY A 74 6.98 -7.79 2.50
N ASP A 75 6.67 -8.06 3.78
CA ASP A 75 6.51 -7.11 4.86
C ASP A 75 6.98 -7.72 6.20
N PRO A 76 7.00 -6.96 7.34
CA PRO A 76 7.53 -7.45 8.61
C PRO A 76 6.63 -8.49 9.32
N GLU A 77 5.42 -8.77 8.81
CA GLU A 77 4.52 -9.77 9.38
C GLU A 77 4.86 -11.20 8.91
N GLY A 78 5.67 -11.32 7.84
CA GLY A 78 6.07 -12.61 7.28
C GLY A 78 7.38 -13.15 7.86
N ASP A 79 7.55 -14.46 7.80
CA ASP A 79 8.80 -15.12 8.17
C ASP A 79 9.89 -14.79 7.16
N VAL A 80 11.15 -14.67 7.62
CA VAL A 80 12.31 -14.54 6.74
C VAL A 80 12.49 -15.84 5.95
N VAL A 81 12.38 -15.74 4.62
CA VAL A 81 12.51 -16.87 3.71
C VAL A 81 13.87 -16.90 3.02
N GLU A 82 14.55 -15.77 2.93
CA GLU A 82 15.86 -15.65 2.31
C GLU A 82 16.66 -14.52 2.96
N ARG A 83 17.94 -14.76 3.27
CA ARG A 83 18.90 -13.73 3.67
C ARG A 83 19.70 -13.33 2.45
N LEU A 84 19.96 -12.04 2.29
CA LEU A 84 20.58 -11.46 1.12
C LEU A 84 21.78 -10.61 1.53
N GLU A 85 22.77 -10.57 0.66
CA GLU A 85 23.78 -9.52 0.72
C GLU A 85 23.18 -8.23 0.13
N PRO A 86 23.18 -7.12 0.89
CA PRO A 86 22.67 -5.86 0.39
C PRO A 86 23.42 -5.42 -0.87
N PRO A 87 22.73 -4.83 -1.86
CA PRO A 87 23.36 -4.38 -3.10
C PRO A 87 24.34 -3.23 -2.83
N SER A 88 25.30 -3.03 -3.72
CA SER A 88 26.05 -1.78 -3.75
C SER A 88 25.13 -0.61 -4.15
N GLU A 89 25.54 0.62 -3.89
CA GLU A 89 24.77 1.82 -4.28
C GLU A 89 24.54 1.86 -5.81
N GLU A 90 25.52 1.51 -6.59
CA GLU A 90 25.42 1.40 -8.05
C GLU A 90 24.41 0.34 -8.49
N GLU A 91 24.40 -0.83 -7.84
CA GLU A 91 23.42 -1.88 -8.14
C GLU A 91 22.01 -1.46 -7.71
N LEU A 92 21.87 -0.81 -6.56
CA LEU A 92 20.60 -0.28 -6.11
C LEU A 92 20.02 0.73 -7.14
N GLU A 93 20.85 1.67 -7.61
CA GLU A 93 20.39 2.66 -8.61
C GLU A 93 19.99 2.00 -9.93
N ARG A 94 20.71 0.96 -10.38
CA ARG A 94 20.31 0.16 -11.56
C ARG A 94 18.95 -0.53 -11.38
N ARG A 95 18.66 -1.04 -10.17
CA ARG A 95 17.35 -1.65 -9.85
C ARG A 95 16.25 -0.60 -9.80
N LEU A 96 16.50 0.55 -9.18
CA LEU A 96 15.56 1.68 -9.13
C LEU A 96 15.23 2.20 -10.53
N ALA A 97 16.23 2.34 -11.40
CA ALA A 97 16.04 2.81 -12.78
C ALA A 97 15.09 1.93 -13.58
N ARG A 98 15.10 0.60 -13.34
CA ARG A 98 14.18 -0.35 -13.99
C ARG A 98 12.74 -0.27 -13.48
N LEU A 99 12.53 0.36 -12.34
CA LEU A 99 11.22 0.49 -11.70
C LEU A 99 10.54 1.83 -11.95
N ARG A 100 11.22 2.79 -12.61
CA ARG A 100 10.63 4.08 -12.99
C ARG A 100 9.79 3.95 -14.25
N GLY A 101 8.65 4.62 -14.28
CA GLY A 101 7.71 4.59 -15.41
C GLY A 101 6.75 3.40 -15.38
N GLU A 102 6.41 2.87 -16.54
CA GLU A 102 5.51 1.70 -16.66
C GLU A 102 6.26 0.41 -16.35
N VAL A 103 5.76 -0.33 -15.38
CA VAL A 103 6.35 -1.60 -14.93
C VAL A 103 5.27 -2.67 -14.79
N GLU A 104 5.66 -3.91 -14.97
CA GLU A 104 4.80 -5.07 -14.71
C GLU A 104 5.36 -5.85 -13.52
N LEU A 105 4.60 -5.86 -12.41
CA LEU A 105 5.04 -6.43 -11.14
C LEU A 105 4.11 -7.57 -10.72
N PRO A 106 4.62 -8.65 -10.12
CA PRO A 106 3.80 -9.71 -9.58
C PRO A 106 2.96 -9.20 -8.40
N ILE A 107 1.71 -9.62 -8.34
CA ILE A 107 0.87 -9.32 -7.18
C ILE A 107 1.32 -10.18 -6.00
N PRO A 108 1.57 -9.61 -4.80
CA PRO A 108 1.97 -10.40 -3.64
C PRO A 108 0.92 -11.46 -3.28
N ALA A 109 1.36 -12.67 -2.91
CA ALA A 109 0.46 -13.76 -2.48
C ALA A 109 -0.37 -13.36 -1.25
N ALA A 110 0.20 -12.59 -0.33
CA ALA A 110 -0.51 -12.01 0.81
C ALA A 110 -1.37 -10.81 0.39
N SER A 111 -2.30 -10.98 -0.57
CA SER A 111 -3.17 -9.93 -1.07
C SER A 111 -4.65 -10.36 -1.11
N ALA A 112 -5.53 -9.38 -1.28
CA ALA A 112 -6.98 -9.61 -1.37
C ALA A 112 -7.47 -9.99 -2.78
N VAL A 113 -6.58 -10.20 -3.74
CA VAL A 113 -6.92 -10.67 -5.09
C VAL A 113 -7.53 -12.05 -5.02
N LYS A 114 -8.50 -12.33 -5.89
CA LYS A 114 -9.12 -13.66 -5.96
C LYS A 114 -8.42 -14.52 -7.02
N ILE A 115 -8.06 -15.73 -6.63
CA ILE A 115 -7.51 -16.77 -7.50
C ILE A 115 -8.47 -17.96 -7.41
N GLY A 116 -9.04 -18.38 -8.53
CA GLY A 116 -10.02 -19.47 -8.52
C GLY A 116 -11.25 -19.24 -7.62
N GLY A 117 -11.63 -17.95 -7.42
CA GLY A 117 -12.77 -17.58 -6.56
C GLY A 117 -12.41 -17.35 -5.08
N GLU A 118 -11.24 -17.79 -4.61
CA GLU A 118 -10.77 -17.59 -3.23
C GLU A 118 -9.73 -16.46 -3.12
N ARG A 119 -9.67 -15.78 -1.97
CA ARG A 119 -8.69 -14.72 -1.72
C ARG A 119 -7.28 -15.30 -1.61
N ALA A 120 -6.30 -14.71 -2.32
CA ALA A 120 -4.93 -15.19 -2.36
C ALA A 120 -4.30 -15.31 -0.97
N TYR A 121 -4.52 -14.34 -0.07
CA TYR A 121 -3.99 -14.40 1.30
C TYR A 121 -4.51 -15.61 2.11
N ARG A 122 -5.71 -16.16 1.81
CA ARG A 122 -6.22 -17.37 2.47
C ARG A 122 -5.51 -18.62 1.96
N LEU A 123 -5.22 -18.67 0.66
CA LEU A 123 -4.46 -19.75 0.05
C LEU A 123 -3.03 -19.75 0.60
N ALA A 124 -2.39 -18.59 0.65
CA ALA A 124 -1.04 -18.43 1.21
C ALA A 124 -0.95 -18.88 2.68
N ARG A 125 -1.92 -18.52 3.54
CA ARG A 125 -1.96 -18.97 4.95
C ARG A 125 -2.12 -20.48 5.11
N ARG A 126 -2.67 -21.19 4.11
CA ARG A 126 -2.78 -22.65 4.09
C ARG A 126 -1.56 -23.31 3.45
N GLY A 127 -0.53 -22.55 3.09
CA GLY A 127 0.65 -23.08 2.42
C GLY A 127 0.42 -23.51 0.97
N ILE A 128 -0.72 -23.11 0.37
CA ILE A 128 -1.05 -23.47 -1.01
C ILE A 128 -0.32 -22.48 -1.94
N ALA A 129 0.66 -22.98 -2.66
CA ALA A 129 1.35 -22.21 -3.68
C ALA A 129 0.41 -21.93 -4.85
N VAL A 130 0.29 -20.64 -5.23
CA VAL A 130 -0.50 -20.21 -6.38
C VAL A 130 0.36 -19.35 -7.29
N GLN A 131 0.18 -19.51 -8.59
CA GLN A 131 0.79 -18.60 -9.55
C GLN A 131 0.04 -17.27 -9.50
N MET A 132 0.73 -16.24 -8.97
CA MET A 132 0.14 -14.91 -8.88
C MET A 132 0.21 -14.20 -10.23
N PRO A 133 -0.86 -13.50 -10.65
CA PRO A 133 -0.82 -12.70 -11.86
C PRO A 133 0.10 -11.49 -11.66
N THR A 134 0.59 -10.96 -12.78
CA THR A 134 1.27 -9.67 -12.81
C THR A 134 0.27 -8.53 -12.91
N ARG A 135 0.71 -7.34 -12.55
CA ARG A 135 -0.06 -6.11 -12.66
C ARG A 135 0.80 -5.01 -13.28
N ARG A 136 0.26 -4.38 -14.32
CA ARG A 136 0.83 -3.15 -14.85
C ARG A 136 0.64 -2.02 -13.85
N SER A 137 1.71 -1.33 -13.54
CA SER A 137 1.80 -0.22 -12.58
C SER A 137 2.61 0.91 -13.19
N ARG A 138 2.29 2.16 -12.86
CA ARG A 138 3.10 3.31 -13.20
C ARG A 138 3.73 3.87 -11.94
N VAL A 139 5.05 4.00 -11.95
CA VAL A 139 5.85 4.61 -10.88
C VAL A 139 6.32 5.96 -11.39
N GLU A 140 5.66 7.04 -10.98
CA GLU A 140 5.94 8.41 -11.44
C GLU A 140 7.09 9.05 -10.69
N VAL A 141 7.14 8.84 -9.36
CA VAL A 141 8.21 9.30 -8.48
C VAL A 141 8.82 8.08 -7.82
N LEU A 142 10.11 8.01 -7.76
CA LEU A 142 10.89 6.99 -7.04
C LEU A 142 12.22 7.63 -6.64
N ASP A 143 12.20 8.32 -5.51
CA ASP A 143 13.31 9.09 -4.99
C ASP A 143 13.90 8.44 -3.75
N VAL A 144 15.23 8.37 -3.69
CA VAL A 144 15.96 7.89 -2.52
C VAL A 144 16.10 9.02 -1.51
N ILE A 145 15.46 8.86 -0.34
CA ILE A 145 15.62 9.78 0.78
C ILE A 145 16.93 9.49 1.53
N SER A 146 17.23 8.20 1.75
CA SER A 146 18.46 7.75 2.39
C SER A 146 18.77 6.30 2.05
N TYR A 147 20.05 5.94 2.08
CA TYR A 147 20.55 4.58 1.91
C TYR A 147 21.65 4.31 2.94
N THR A 148 21.57 3.16 3.61
CA THR A 148 22.51 2.76 4.67
C THR A 148 23.29 1.47 4.34
N GLY A 149 23.27 1.02 3.09
CA GLY A 149 23.76 -0.30 2.66
C GLY A 149 22.71 -1.39 2.87
N ALA A 150 22.22 -1.61 4.07
CA ALA A 150 21.22 -2.65 4.35
C ALA A 150 19.76 -2.20 4.18
N ALA A 151 19.48 -0.91 4.20
CA ALA A 151 18.12 -0.37 4.06
C ALA A 151 18.11 0.87 3.18
N VAL A 152 17.03 1.00 2.39
CA VAL A 152 16.76 2.19 1.59
C VAL A 152 15.42 2.79 2.02
N ARG A 153 15.39 4.11 2.21
CA ARG A 153 14.17 4.89 2.40
C ARG A 153 13.80 5.59 1.11
N LEU A 154 12.58 5.37 0.67
CA LEU A 154 12.06 5.88 -0.60
C LEU A 154 10.85 6.76 -0.39
N ASP A 155 10.73 7.79 -1.22
CA ASP A 155 9.49 8.50 -1.53
C ASP A 155 9.02 8.06 -2.91
N LEU A 156 7.79 7.60 -3.03
CA LEU A 156 7.28 7.07 -4.28
C LEU A 156 5.82 7.47 -4.54
N SER A 157 5.55 7.89 -5.79
CA SER A 157 4.21 8.11 -6.33
C SER A 157 3.89 7.03 -7.35
N VAL A 158 2.77 6.34 -7.17
CA VAL A 158 2.40 5.18 -7.97
C VAL A 158 0.93 5.19 -8.37
N SER A 159 0.64 4.61 -9.51
CA SER A 159 -0.75 4.42 -9.98
C SER A 159 -1.57 3.55 -9.03
N SER A 160 -2.87 3.74 -9.09
CA SER A 160 -3.81 2.96 -8.27
C SER A 160 -3.62 1.46 -8.41
N GLY A 161 -3.62 0.78 -7.27
CA GLY A 161 -3.52 -0.67 -7.17
C GLY A 161 -2.11 -1.24 -7.28
N THR A 162 -1.09 -0.38 -7.35
CA THR A 162 0.30 -0.79 -7.21
C THR A 162 0.55 -1.31 -5.79
N TYR A 163 1.27 -2.42 -5.67
CA TYR A 163 1.72 -2.97 -4.40
C TYR A 163 3.16 -2.53 -4.13
N VAL A 164 3.36 -1.67 -3.13
CA VAL A 164 4.71 -1.22 -2.75
C VAL A 164 5.59 -2.40 -2.31
N ARG A 165 4.99 -3.45 -1.74
CA ARG A 165 5.68 -4.70 -1.41
C ARG A 165 6.26 -5.41 -2.65
N ALA A 166 5.60 -5.30 -3.80
CA ALA A 166 6.14 -5.83 -5.06
C ALA A 166 7.33 -4.99 -5.57
N ILE A 167 7.33 -3.68 -5.33
CA ILE A 167 8.49 -2.82 -5.59
C ILE A 167 9.66 -3.21 -4.67
N ALA A 168 9.40 -3.42 -3.38
CA ALA A 168 10.40 -3.87 -2.43
C ALA A 168 11.03 -5.23 -2.82
N ASP A 169 10.20 -6.18 -3.23
CA ASP A 169 10.67 -7.49 -3.71
C ASP A 169 11.52 -7.37 -5.00
N ALA A 170 11.12 -6.51 -5.93
CA ALA A 170 11.88 -6.24 -7.16
C ALA A 170 13.23 -5.54 -6.87
N LEU A 171 13.34 -4.80 -5.78
CA LEU A 171 14.61 -4.25 -5.28
C LEU A 171 15.47 -5.30 -4.55
N GLY A 172 14.92 -6.49 -4.28
CA GLY A 172 15.60 -7.56 -3.57
C GLY A 172 15.45 -7.44 -2.05
N GLY A 173 14.30 -7.03 -1.55
CA GLY A 173 14.08 -6.86 -0.12
C GLY A 173 12.61 -7.00 0.29
N HIS A 174 12.25 -6.44 1.44
CA HIS A 174 10.88 -6.35 1.92
C HIS A 174 10.59 -4.97 2.55
N CYS A 175 9.34 -4.55 2.55
CA CYS A 175 8.91 -3.35 3.26
C CYS A 175 9.08 -3.52 4.76
N ARG A 176 9.91 -2.71 5.41
CA ARG A 176 10.02 -2.63 6.86
C ARG A 176 8.98 -1.67 7.45
N THR A 177 8.78 -0.55 6.79
CA THR A 177 7.71 0.41 7.08
C THR A 177 7.03 0.83 5.79
N LEU A 178 5.77 1.26 5.88
CA LEU A 178 5.03 1.82 4.76
C LEU A 178 4.06 2.88 5.28
N ARG A 179 4.19 4.11 4.81
CA ARG A 179 3.28 5.20 5.14
C ARG A 179 2.67 5.80 3.88
N ARG A 180 1.36 5.75 3.73
CA ARG A 180 0.67 6.45 2.65
C ARG A 180 0.47 7.91 3.03
N THR A 181 1.11 8.82 2.29
CA THR A 181 1.04 10.26 2.53
C THR A 181 -0.07 10.93 1.73
N GLU A 182 -0.40 10.39 0.52
CA GLU A 182 -1.39 11.02 -0.35
C GLU A 182 -2.29 10.00 -1.06
N ILE A 183 -3.52 10.41 -1.37
CA ILE A 183 -4.48 9.75 -2.27
C ILE A 183 -5.01 10.83 -3.20
N GLY A 184 -4.52 10.90 -4.44
CA GLY A 184 -4.82 12.02 -5.34
C GLY A 184 -4.58 13.36 -4.66
N PRO A 185 -5.58 14.26 -4.61
CA PRO A 185 -5.43 15.58 -4.01
C PRO A 185 -5.55 15.61 -2.47
N PHE A 186 -5.69 14.47 -1.80
CA PHE A 186 -5.85 14.38 -0.35
C PHE A 186 -4.54 14.00 0.32
N THR A 187 -4.16 14.73 1.37
CA THR A 187 -2.91 14.49 2.11
C THR A 187 -3.19 13.96 3.52
N VAL A 188 -2.22 13.27 4.10
CA VAL A 188 -2.33 12.76 5.47
C VAL A 188 -2.38 13.89 6.51
N ASP A 189 -1.84 15.05 6.21
CA ASP A 189 -1.85 16.23 7.10
C ASP A 189 -3.26 16.81 7.28
N GLU A 190 -4.18 16.50 6.35
CA GLU A 190 -5.60 16.86 6.45
C GLU A 190 -6.42 15.85 7.27
N ALA A 191 -5.79 14.77 7.76
CA ALA A 191 -6.50 13.71 8.45
C ALA A 191 -7.03 14.16 9.81
N ASP A 192 -8.36 14.14 9.93
CA ASP A 192 -9.07 14.41 11.18
C ASP A 192 -10.25 13.41 11.29
N PRO A 193 -10.21 12.49 12.26
CA PRO A 193 -11.27 11.49 12.44
C PRO A 193 -12.60 12.07 12.94
N ASN A 194 -12.65 13.36 13.27
CA ASN A 194 -13.86 14.07 13.68
C ASN A 194 -14.43 14.96 12.57
N ARG A 195 -13.66 15.18 11.49
CA ARG A 195 -14.09 16.02 10.36
C ARG A 195 -14.69 15.16 9.23
N VAL A 196 -15.91 15.47 8.86
CA VAL A 196 -16.57 14.95 7.65
C VAL A 196 -16.45 15.97 6.54
N ILE A 197 -15.81 15.59 5.43
CA ILE A 197 -15.77 16.39 4.21
C ILE A 197 -17.04 16.05 3.41
N PRO A 198 -17.89 17.04 3.03
CA PRO A 198 -19.03 16.79 2.15
C PRO A 198 -18.61 16.09 0.85
N ALA A 199 -19.47 15.23 0.32
CA ALA A 199 -19.13 14.46 -0.88
C ALA A 199 -18.89 15.37 -2.09
N GLU A 200 -19.66 16.46 -2.21
CA GLU A 200 -19.53 17.45 -3.28
C GLU A 200 -18.18 18.18 -3.22
N GLU A 201 -17.76 18.60 -2.02
CA GLU A 201 -16.45 19.21 -1.80
C GLU A 201 -15.32 18.24 -2.16
N ALA A 202 -15.45 16.96 -1.74
CA ALA A 202 -14.43 15.96 -2.05
C ALA A 202 -14.36 15.65 -3.56
N LEU A 203 -15.48 15.62 -4.27
CA LEU A 203 -15.52 15.43 -5.71
C LEU A 203 -14.99 16.64 -6.49
N ALA A 204 -15.21 17.85 -5.99
CA ALA A 204 -14.70 19.06 -6.62
C ALA A 204 -13.17 19.19 -6.58
N ARG A 205 -12.50 18.35 -5.79
CA ARG A 205 -11.01 18.28 -5.71
C ARG A 205 -10.40 17.30 -6.72
N LEU A 206 -11.20 16.46 -7.39
CA LEU A 206 -10.74 15.48 -8.39
C LEU A 206 -10.55 16.11 -9.76
#